data_cbf35711586825df96adba4741427ddb
#
_entry.id   cbf35711586825df96adba4741427ddb
#
_cell.length_a   1.000
_cell.length_b   1.000
_cell.length_c   1.000
_cell.angle_alpha   90.00
_cell.angle_beta   90.00
_cell.angle_gamma   90.00
#
_symmetry.space_group_name_H-M   'P 1'
#
loop_
_entity.id
_entity.type
_entity.pdbx_description
1 polymer ?
#
loop_
_entity_poly.entity_id
_entity_poly.type
_entity_poly.pdbx_seq_one_letter_code
_entity_poly.pdbx_strand_id
1 'polypeptide(L)'
;VPLMKRVLILSNEESAESPGLITDAVRYGLPQGLCNIPNLQRVVRSLGAYEVVVLYHKQIGEVGRLAPDAVLLSGIFTDRALPYDTVLREYEGVISWLRTADVPTFGICLGLQLICAAFGVGIRRLPGEGEFGFKPLYRQTAHPLLEGVAEPLHCLELHRCEIDHVPEGFSLLLSSDLCRGQMIAHASRSLFGTQFHPELTDGYHRDGIQLLENFLRLY
;
A
#
# COMPACT_ATOMS: atom_id res chain seq x y z
N VAL A 1 -15.79 26.81 8.06
CA VAL A 1 -15.65 25.38 8.33
C VAL A 1 -14.44 24.93 7.51
N PRO A 2 -13.37 24.34 8.09
CA PRO A 2 -12.29 23.80 7.29
C PRO A 2 -12.85 22.76 6.33
N LEU A 3 -12.43 22.83 5.07
CA LEU A 3 -12.81 21.85 4.07
C LEU A 3 -12.28 20.48 4.54
N MET A 4 -13.16 19.48 4.52
CA MET A 4 -12.79 18.09 4.86
C MET A 4 -11.85 17.58 3.80
N LYS A 5 -10.65 17.08 4.19
CA LYS A 5 -9.68 16.50 3.25
C LYS A 5 -10.30 15.29 2.55
N ARG A 6 -10.05 15.20 1.25
CA ARG A 6 -10.50 14.07 0.41
C ARG A 6 -9.39 13.05 0.26
N VAL A 7 -9.63 11.84 0.75
CA VAL A 7 -8.74 10.69 0.58
C VAL A 7 -9.32 9.79 -0.49
N LEU A 8 -8.58 9.60 -1.56
CA LEU A 8 -8.91 8.65 -2.62
C LEU A 8 -8.29 7.30 -2.32
N ILE A 9 -9.08 6.26 -2.27
CA ILE A 9 -8.62 4.87 -2.35
C ILE A 9 -8.67 4.48 -3.84
N LEU A 10 -7.51 4.35 -4.46
CA LEU A 10 -7.38 3.80 -5.81
C LEU A 10 -7.19 2.29 -5.68
N SER A 11 -8.27 1.57 -5.96
CA SER A 11 -8.35 0.12 -5.78
C SER A 11 -7.68 -0.62 -6.93
N ASN A 12 -6.81 -1.56 -6.59
CA ASN A 12 -6.26 -2.53 -7.54
C ASN A 12 -7.12 -3.80 -7.67
N GLU A 13 -8.20 -3.93 -6.89
CA GLU A 13 -9.22 -4.96 -7.11
C GLU A 13 -10.04 -4.65 -8.37
N GLU A 14 -10.79 -5.63 -8.88
CA GLU A 14 -11.44 -5.46 -10.19
C GLU A 14 -12.65 -4.54 -10.16
N SER A 15 -13.48 -4.63 -9.11
CA SER A 15 -14.74 -3.89 -9.01
C SER A 15 -15.28 -3.88 -7.58
N ALA A 16 -16.39 -3.18 -7.38
CA ALA A 16 -17.11 -3.14 -6.10
C ALA A 16 -17.70 -4.51 -5.71
N GLU A 17 -18.03 -5.34 -6.69
CA GLU A 17 -18.54 -6.71 -6.49
C GLU A 17 -17.41 -7.69 -6.13
N SER A 18 -16.17 -7.34 -6.44
CA SER A 18 -14.95 -8.11 -6.11
C SER A 18 -13.99 -7.25 -5.27
N PRO A 19 -14.34 -6.97 -4.00
CA PRO A 19 -13.62 -5.99 -3.16
C PRO A 19 -12.35 -6.55 -2.51
N GLY A 20 -11.84 -7.70 -2.96
CA GLY A 20 -10.65 -8.36 -2.43
C GLY A 20 -10.90 -9.09 -1.11
N LEU A 21 -11.55 -10.25 -1.16
CA LEU A 21 -11.72 -11.11 -0.01
C LEU A 21 -10.37 -11.65 0.46
N ILE A 22 -10.04 -11.42 1.75
CA ILE A 22 -8.82 -11.93 2.35
C ILE A 22 -9.09 -13.36 2.80
N THR A 23 -8.65 -14.31 1.99
CA THR A 23 -8.71 -15.74 2.32
C THR A 23 -7.82 -16.02 3.53
N ASP A 24 -8.18 -16.98 4.35
CA ASP A 24 -7.44 -17.34 5.57
C ASP A 24 -7.24 -16.19 6.60
N ALA A 25 -8.05 -15.12 6.53
CA ALA A 25 -7.98 -13.96 7.43
C ALA A 25 -7.86 -14.40 8.91
N VAL A 26 -8.66 -15.39 9.32
CA VAL A 26 -8.68 -15.93 10.70
C VAL A 26 -7.32 -16.49 11.12
N ARG A 27 -6.55 -17.05 10.19
CA ARG A 27 -5.19 -17.58 10.46
C ARG A 27 -4.25 -16.50 10.99
N TYR A 28 -4.52 -15.24 10.63
CA TYR A 28 -3.71 -14.08 11.03
C TYR A 28 -4.39 -13.24 12.12
N GLY A 29 -5.41 -13.77 12.80
CA GLY A 29 -6.15 -13.04 13.82
C GLY A 29 -7.09 -11.96 13.28
N LEU A 30 -7.36 -11.97 11.97
CA LEU A 30 -8.28 -11.02 11.34
C LEU A 30 -9.71 -11.55 11.32
N PRO A 31 -10.74 -10.68 11.23
CA PRO A 31 -12.13 -11.10 11.13
C PRO A 31 -12.38 -11.98 9.90
N GLN A 32 -13.19 -13.02 10.08
CA GLN A 32 -13.65 -13.84 8.94
C GLN A 32 -14.44 -12.98 7.94
N GLY A 33 -14.22 -13.20 6.65
CA GLY A 33 -14.90 -12.46 5.58
C GLY A 33 -14.42 -11.02 5.40
N LEU A 34 -13.24 -10.69 5.97
CA LEU A 34 -12.66 -9.36 5.78
C LEU A 34 -12.32 -9.14 4.30
N CYS A 35 -12.77 -7.99 3.78
CA CYS A 35 -12.45 -7.56 2.42
C CYS A 35 -11.53 -6.34 2.44
N ASN A 36 -10.58 -6.29 1.49
CA ASN A 36 -9.55 -5.28 1.37
C ASN A 36 -10.12 -3.85 1.36
N ILE A 37 -10.92 -3.51 0.35
CA ILE A 37 -11.36 -2.13 0.14
C ILE A 37 -12.29 -1.63 1.25
N PRO A 38 -13.33 -2.39 1.68
CA PRO A 38 -14.14 -1.99 2.83
C PRO A 38 -13.33 -1.81 4.11
N ASN A 39 -12.31 -2.66 4.34
CA ASN A 39 -11.43 -2.51 5.49
C ASN A 39 -10.61 -1.22 5.41
N LEU A 40 -9.97 -0.95 4.27
CA LEU A 40 -9.17 0.26 4.07
C LEU A 40 -10.03 1.53 4.24
N GLN A 41 -11.26 1.55 3.70
CA GLN A 41 -12.22 2.63 3.94
C GLN A 41 -12.52 2.82 5.43
N ARG A 42 -12.77 1.72 6.15
CA ARG A 42 -13.04 1.75 7.59
C ARG A 42 -11.84 2.29 8.37
N VAL A 43 -10.64 1.85 8.04
CA VAL A 43 -9.39 2.33 8.66
C VAL A 43 -9.25 3.83 8.44
N VAL A 44 -9.30 4.32 7.21
CA VAL A 44 -9.17 5.76 6.92
C VAL A 44 -10.20 6.60 7.70
N ARG A 45 -11.46 6.18 7.70
CA ARG A 45 -12.51 6.88 8.46
C ARG A 45 -12.29 6.87 9.98
N SER A 46 -11.59 5.87 10.51
CA SER A 46 -11.26 5.82 11.95
C SER A 46 -10.10 6.74 12.34
N LEU A 47 -9.29 7.19 11.38
CA LEU A 47 -8.13 8.04 11.60
C LEU A 47 -8.46 9.54 11.58
N GLY A 48 -9.63 9.93 11.09
CA GLY A 48 -10.03 11.32 11.07
C GLY A 48 -11.29 11.60 10.26
N ALA A 49 -11.68 12.87 10.22
CA ALA A 49 -12.82 13.33 9.43
C ALA A 49 -12.39 13.51 7.97
N TYR A 50 -12.39 12.43 7.19
CA TYR A 50 -12.04 12.42 5.78
C TYR A 50 -13.25 12.13 4.90
N GLU A 51 -13.34 12.82 3.74
CA GLU A 51 -14.17 12.37 2.63
C GLU A 51 -13.44 11.23 1.91
N VAL A 52 -13.93 10.01 2.03
CA VAL A 52 -13.30 8.83 1.44
C VAL A 52 -14.01 8.44 0.15
N VAL A 53 -13.31 8.55 -0.96
CA VAL A 53 -13.78 8.18 -2.30
C VAL A 53 -13.03 6.93 -2.75
N VAL A 54 -13.69 6.03 -3.46
CA VAL A 54 -13.06 4.85 -4.08
C VAL A 54 -13.18 4.94 -5.58
N LEU A 55 -12.06 4.76 -6.26
CA LEU A 55 -11.98 4.48 -7.70
C LEU A 55 -11.28 3.13 -7.89
N TYR A 56 -11.59 2.47 -9.00
CA TYR A 56 -10.88 1.26 -9.42
C TYR A 56 -9.83 1.63 -10.46
N HIS A 57 -8.76 0.83 -10.56
CA HIS A 57 -7.61 1.12 -11.42
C HIS A 57 -7.97 1.50 -12.86
N LYS A 58 -9.04 0.93 -13.43
CA LYS A 58 -9.55 1.27 -14.77
C LYS A 58 -10.14 2.68 -14.87
N GLN A 59 -10.44 3.31 -13.72
CA GLN A 59 -10.98 4.67 -13.62
C GLN A 59 -9.89 5.71 -13.34
N ILE A 60 -8.61 5.38 -13.56
CA ILE A 60 -7.48 6.26 -13.23
C ILE A 60 -7.60 7.66 -13.83
N GLY A 61 -8.22 7.79 -14.99
CA GLY A 61 -8.48 9.08 -15.64
C GLY A 61 -9.38 10.05 -14.86
N GLU A 62 -10.12 9.54 -13.86
CA GLU A 62 -11.03 10.34 -13.03
C GLU A 62 -10.29 11.06 -11.88
N VAL A 63 -9.08 10.63 -11.52
CA VAL A 63 -8.33 11.15 -10.36
C VAL A 63 -8.16 12.66 -10.42
N GLY A 64 -7.80 13.20 -11.59
CA GLY A 64 -7.60 14.64 -11.76
C GLY A 64 -8.88 15.46 -11.51
N ARG A 65 -10.06 14.92 -11.86
CA ARG A 65 -11.34 15.61 -11.60
C ARG A 65 -11.75 15.57 -10.14
N LEU A 66 -11.38 14.54 -9.42
CA LEU A 66 -11.66 14.41 -7.99
C LEU A 66 -10.80 15.34 -7.14
N ALA A 67 -9.62 15.72 -7.63
CA ALA A 67 -8.64 16.54 -6.92
C ALA A 67 -8.47 16.10 -5.45
N PRO A 68 -8.06 14.84 -5.18
CA PRO A 68 -7.88 14.35 -3.83
C PRO A 68 -6.70 15.04 -3.15
N ASP A 69 -6.75 15.17 -1.82
CA ASP A 69 -5.63 15.66 -1.01
C ASP A 69 -4.58 14.56 -0.80
N ALA A 70 -4.99 13.30 -0.80
CA ALA A 70 -4.11 12.14 -0.71
C ALA A 70 -4.69 10.92 -1.43
N VAL A 71 -3.81 10.03 -1.90
CA VAL A 71 -4.17 8.76 -2.57
C VAL A 71 -3.57 7.58 -1.81
N LEU A 72 -4.40 6.60 -1.50
CA LEU A 72 -4.00 5.27 -1.06
C LEU A 72 -4.19 4.30 -2.22
N LEU A 73 -3.10 3.80 -2.78
CA LEU A 73 -3.10 2.81 -3.86
C LEU A 73 -3.06 1.42 -3.23
N SER A 74 -4.15 0.67 -3.31
CA SER A 74 -4.34 -0.57 -2.54
C SER A 74 -3.44 -1.72 -2.98
N GLY A 75 -3.31 -2.72 -2.13
CA GLY A 75 -2.91 -4.07 -2.52
C GLY A 75 -3.99 -4.78 -3.35
N ILE A 76 -3.76 -6.06 -3.63
CA ILE A 76 -4.71 -6.96 -4.27
C ILE A 76 -4.74 -8.29 -3.53
N PHE A 77 -5.95 -8.81 -3.30
CA PHE A 77 -6.17 -10.13 -2.68
C PHE A 77 -6.81 -11.13 -3.63
N THR A 78 -7.22 -10.69 -4.81
CA THR A 78 -7.66 -11.60 -5.86
C THR A 78 -6.46 -12.40 -6.38
N ASP A 79 -6.47 -13.72 -6.17
CA ASP A 79 -5.41 -14.59 -6.68
C ASP A 79 -5.45 -14.60 -8.22
N ARG A 80 -4.35 -14.21 -8.83
CA ARG A 80 -4.19 -14.19 -10.28
C ARG A 80 -3.13 -15.20 -10.68
N ALA A 81 -3.55 -16.29 -11.28
CA ALA A 81 -2.68 -17.32 -11.84
C ALA A 81 -1.91 -16.87 -13.10
N LEU A 82 -1.69 -15.58 -13.29
CA LEU A 82 -1.04 -15.01 -14.47
C LEU A 82 0.43 -14.68 -14.19
N PRO A 83 1.30 -14.77 -15.21
CA PRO A 83 2.65 -14.24 -15.10
C PRO A 83 2.63 -12.75 -14.70
N TYR A 84 3.57 -12.35 -13.84
CA TYR A 84 3.59 -11.02 -13.25
C TYR A 84 3.61 -9.89 -14.30
N ASP A 85 4.37 -10.04 -15.38
CA ASP A 85 4.41 -9.07 -16.49
C ASP A 85 3.04 -8.90 -17.17
N THR A 86 2.23 -9.95 -17.17
CA THR A 86 0.85 -9.88 -17.69
C THR A 86 -0.04 -9.10 -16.72
N VAL A 87 0.13 -9.31 -15.42
CA VAL A 87 -0.57 -8.56 -14.39
C VAL A 87 -0.23 -7.07 -14.50
N LEU A 88 1.06 -6.70 -14.58
CA LEU A 88 1.48 -5.30 -14.70
C LEU A 88 0.89 -4.58 -15.91
N ARG A 89 0.70 -5.26 -17.03
CA ARG A 89 0.07 -4.66 -18.23
C ARG A 89 -1.36 -4.19 -17.99
N GLU A 90 -2.09 -4.82 -17.11
CA GLU A 90 -3.45 -4.38 -16.75
C GLU A 90 -3.46 -3.05 -15.99
N TYR A 91 -2.35 -2.73 -15.32
CA TYR A 91 -2.16 -1.50 -14.54
C TYR A 91 -1.35 -0.42 -15.27
N GLU A 92 -1.11 -0.55 -16.58
CA GLU A 92 -0.30 0.43 -17.33
C GLU A 92 -0.83 1.86 -17.19
N GLY A 93 -2.15 2.04 -17.09
CA GLY A 93 -2.75 3.35 -16.83
C GLY A 93 -2.33 3.94 -15.47
N VAL A 94 -2.31 3.11 -14.43
CA VAL A 94 -1.86 3.51 -13.08
C VAL A 94 -0.35 3.77 -13.07
N ILE A 95 0.43 2.88 -13.69
CA ILE A 95 1.89 3.02 -13.81
C ILE A 95 2.24 4.34 -14.53
N SER A 96 1.56 4.63 -15.63
CA SER A 96 1.75 5.88 -16.37
C SER A 96 1.39 7.12 -15.54
N TRP A 97 0.29 7.07 -14.81
CA TRP A 97 -0.12 8.15 -13.90
C TRP A 97 0.92 8.37 -12.78
N LEU A 98 1.44 7.31 -12.17
CA LEU A 98 2.45 7.39 -11.09
C LEU A 98 3.74 8.11 -11.51
N ARG A 99 4.12 8.07 -12.79
CA ARG A 99 5.29 8.78 -13.31
C ARG A 99 5.20 10.28 -13.11
N THR A 100 4.00 10.85 -13.16
CA THR A 100 3.73 12.29 -13.14
C THR A 100 2.83 12.77 -12.01
N ALA A 101 2.34 11.86 -11.15
CA ALA A 101 1.44 12.20 -10.05
C ALA A 101 2.11 13.16 -9.06
N ASP A 102 1.49 14.31 -8.79
CA ASP A 102 1.96 15.29 -7.79
C ASP A 102 1.21 15.17 -6.47
N VAL A 103 0.07 14.48 -6.45
CA VAL A 103 -0.71 14.25 -5.23
C VAL A 103 0.03 13.27 -4.31
N PRO A 104 0.06 13.51 -2.98
CA PRO A 104 0.61 12.58 -2.02
C PRO A 104 0.01 11.18 -2.18
N THR A 105 0.87 10.19 -2.42
CA THR A 105 0.44 8.82 -2.76
C THR A 105 1.17 7.79 -1.91
N PHE A 106 0.41 6.89 -1.32
CA PHE A 106 0.92 5.76 -0.53
C PHE A 106 0.46 4.44 -1.15
N GLY A 107 1.40 3.66 -1.67
CA GLY A 107 1.16 2.35 -2.28
C GLY A 107 1.29 1.21 -1.28
N ILE A 108 0.34 0.27 -1.27
CA ILE A 108 0.31 -0.89 -0.38
C ILE A 108 0.50 -2.16 -1.22
N CYS A 109 1.46 -3.01 -0.89
CA CYS A 109 1.73 -4.30 -1.52
C CYS A 109 1.86 -4.18 -3.06
N LEU A 110 0.86 -4.56 -3.83
CA LEU A 110 0.86 -4.31 -5.28
C LEU A 110 1.04 -2.81 -5.60
N GLY A 111 0.49 -1.91 -4.77
CA GLY A 111 0.66 -0.47 -4.93
C GLY A 111 2.12 -0.03 -4.88
N LEU A 112 2.94 -0.57 -3.96
CA LEU A 112 4.39 -0.37 -3.97
C LEU A 112 5.02 -0.88 -5.27
N GLN A 113 4.63 -2.07 -5.70
CA GLN A 113 5.18 -2.71 -6.89
C GLN A 113 4.87 -1.90 -8.15
N LEU A 114 3.67 -1.32 -8.26
CA LEU A 114 3.29 -0.41 -9.35
C LEU A 114 4.10 0.89 -9.33
N ILE A 115 4.37 1.44 -8.13
CA ILE A 115 5.29 2.58 -7.98
C ILE A 115 6.66 2.20 -8.54
N CYS A 116 7.23 1.08 -8.12
CA CYS A 116 8.54 0.64 -8.60
C CYS A 116 8.58 0.39 -10.10
N ALA A 117 7.53 -0.21 -10.67
CA ALA A 117 7.38 -0.40 -12.11
C ALA A 117 7.33 0.93 -12.87
N ALA A 118 6.71 1.97 -12.31
CA ALA A 118 6.68 3.32 -12.90
C ALA A 118 8.09 3.94 -13.01
N PHE A 119 9.02 3.52 -12.15
CA PHE A 119 10.44 3.93 -12.16
C PHE A 119 11.36 2.87 -12.78
N GLY A 120 10.80 1.91 -13.52
CA GLY A 120 11.56 0.93 -14.32
C GLY A 120 12.16 -0.24 -13.52
N VAL A 121 11.71 -0.44 -12.27
CA VAL A 121 12.19 -1.54 -11.43
C VAL A 121 11.26 -2.74 -11.57
N GLY A 122 11.86 -3.92 -11.80
CA GLY A 122 11.17 -5.19 -11.89
C GLY A 122 10.72 -5.73 -10.53
N ILE A 123 9.93 -6.78 -10.61
CA ILE A 123 9.41 -7.51 -9.45
C ILE A 123 9.84 -8.96 -9.59
N ARG A 124 10.32 -9.54 -8.51
CA ARG A 124 10.75 -10.93 -8.47
C ARG A 124 10.01 -11.70 -7.38
N ARG A 125 9.98 -13.02 -7.54
CA ARG A 125 9.43 -13.91 -6.54
C ARG A 125 10.43 -14.07 -5.39
N LEU A 126 9.93 -14.02 -4.16
CA LEU A 126 10.71 -14.37 -2.96
C LEU A 126 11.06 -15.86 -2.95
N PRO A 127 12.17 -16.25 -2.30
CA PRO A 127 12.47 -17.65 -2.02
C PRO A 127 11.36 -18.32 -1.19
N GLY A 128 11.16 -19.61 -1.40
CA GLY A 128 10.18 -20.40 -0.66
C GLY A 128 8.74 -19.98 -0.96
N GLU A 129 7.92 -19.85 0.10
CA GLU A 129 6.49 -19.54 -0.03
C GLU A 129 6.19 -18.04 0.03
N GLY A 130 7.16 -17.19 0.37
CA GLY A 130 6.98 -15.76 0.60
C GLY A 130 6.92 -15.40 2.09
N GLU A 131 6.44 -14.20 2.42
CA GLU A 131 6.26 -13.74 3.80
C GLU A 131 4.77 -13.68 4.16
N PHE A 132 4.42 -14.31 5.30
CA PHE A 132 3.05 -14.38 5.81
C PHE A 132 3.01 -14.23 7.33
N GLY A 133 2.00 -13.51 7.82
CA GLY A 133 1.79 -13.25 9.25
C GLY A 133 2.47 -11.96 9.71
N PHE A 134 2.24 -11.60 10.97
CA PHE A 134 2.90 -10.45 11.57
C PHE A 134 4.39 -10.70 11.73
N LYS A 135 5.21 -9.85 11.13
CA LYS A 135 6.67 -9.95 11.10
C LYS A 135 7.34 -8.68 11.61
N PRO A 136 8.52 -8.80 12.25
CA PRO A 136 9.32 -7.65 12.61
C PRO A 136 9.92 -6.99 11.37
N LEU A 137 9.85 -5.67 11.33
CA LEU A 137 10.42 -4.81 10.30
C LEU A 137 11.46 -3.89 10.93
N TYR A 138 12.60 -3.78 10.31
CA TYR A 138 13.77 -3.07 10.84
C TYR A 138 14.00 -1.76 10.09
N ARG A 139 14.15 -0.68 10.85
CA ARG A 139 14.39 0.65 10.30
C ARG A 139 15.77 0.73 9.63
N GLN A 140 15.78 1.24 8.41
CA GLN A 140 17.00 1.48 7.62
C GLN A 140 17.34 2.97 7.55
N THR A 141 16.31 3.81 7.45
CA THR A 141 16.45 5.27 7.36
C THR A 141 15.38 5.94 8.21
N ALA A 142 15.75 7.00 8.94
CA ALA A 142 14.78 7.82 9.67
C ALA A 142 13.88 8.59 8.68
N HIS A 143 12.57 8.64 8.97
CA HIS A 143 11.62 9.38 8.14
C HIS A 143 10.42 9.82 9.00
N PRO A 144 9.77 10.99 8.72
CA PRO A 144 8.60 11.45 9.49
C PRO A 144 7.44 10.45 9.53
N LEU A 145 7.25 9.63 8.49
CA LEU A 145 6.25 8.55 8.51
C LEU A 145 6.47 7.50 9.60
N LEU A 146 7.71 7.36 10.10
CA LEU A 146 8.08 6.41 11.15
C LEU A 146 8.09 7.04 12.55
N GLU A 147 7.60 8.27 12.69
CA GLU A 147 7.52 8.94 13.98
C GLU A 147 6.52 8.24 14.90
N GLY A 148 6.96 7.95 16.14
CA GLY A 148 6.13 7.29 17.15
C GLY A 148 5.83 5.81 16.89
N VAL A 149 6.42 5.21 15.85
CA VAL A 149 6.27 3.79 15.56
C VAL A 149 7.34 2.99 16.30
N ALA A 150 6.98 1.81 16.80
CA ALA A 150 7.89 0.92 17.54
C ALA A 150 9.09 0.47 16.69
N GLU A 151 10.15 -0.03 17.34
CA GLU A 151 11.31 -0.63 16.67
C GLU A 151 11.72 -1.93 17.41
N PRO A 152 11.67 -3.11 16.73
CA PRO A 152 11.13 -3.29 15.38
C PRO A 152 9.62 -3.04 15.29
N LEU A 153 9.14 -2.59 14.12
CA LEU A 153 7.71 -2.56 13.81
C LEU A 153 7.20 -3.98 13.59
N HIS A 154 5.92 -4.23 13.89
CA HIS A 154 5.27 -5.49 13.55
C HIS A 154 4.07 -5.23 12.66
N CYS A 155 4.16 -5.63 11.39
CA CYS A 155 3.10 -5.48 10.40
C CYS A 155 2.77 -6.81 9.73
N LEU A 156 1.58 -6.89 9.14
CA LEU A 156 1.12 -8.10 8.48
C LEU A 156 1.72 -8.22 7.08
N GLU A 157 2.45 -9.28 6.87
CA GLU A 157 2.98 -9.70 5.58
C GLU A 157 2.02 -10.70 4.91
N LEU A 158 1.68 -10.45 3.66
CA LEU A 158 0.85 -11.33 2.82
C LEU A 158 1.33 -11.25 1.38
N HIS A 159 2.60 -11.60 1.11
CA HIS A 159 3.15 -11.48 -0.23
C HIS A 159 4.14 -12.59 -0.60
N ARG A 160 4.22 -12.87 -1.90
CA ARG A 160 5.14 -13.83 -2.51
C ARG A 160 6.20 -13.18 -3.41
N CYS A 161 6.06 -11.89 -3.64
CA CYS A 161 6.95 -11.13 -4.52
C CYS A 161 7.52 -9.93 -3.78
N GLU A 162 8.68 -9.46 -4.24
CA GLU A 162 9.33 -8.24 -3.79
C GLU A 162 9.82 -7.42 -4.98
N ILE A 163 10.18 -6.17 -4.76
CA ILE A 163 10.87 -5.34 -5.75
C ILE A 163 12.31 -5.83 -5.94
N ASP A 164 12.83 -5.83 -7.17
CA ASP A 164 14.20 -6.28 -7.45
C ASP A 164 15.25 -5.46 -6.70
N HIS A 165 15.02 -4.15 -6.63
CA HIS A 165 15.85 -3.20 -5.88
C HIS A 165 15.06 -1.90 -5.59
N VAL A 166 15.58 -1.07 -4.71
CA VAL A 166 15.01 0.27 -4.45
C VAL A 166 15.26 1.14 -5.68
N PRO A 167 14.24 1.80 -6.27
CA PRO A 167 14.43 2.64 -7.45
C PRO A 167 15.34 3.84 -7.16
N GLU A 168 16.01 4.35 -8.20
CA GLU A 168 16.76 5.60 -8.10
C GLU A 168 15.84 6.75 -7.64
N GLY A 169 16.34 7.59 -6.76
CA GLY A 169 15.57 8.68 -6.15
C GLY A 169 14.68 8.28 -4.97
N PHE A 170 14.71 7.00 -4.56
CA PHE A 170 14.03 6.53 -3.35
C PHE A 170 15.00 6.15 -2.24
N SER A 171 14.56 6.33 -1.01
CA SER A 171 15.23 5.83 0.19
C SER A 171 14.53 4.59 0.71
N LEU A 172 15.32 3.59 1.12
CA LEU A 172 14.83 2.42 1.86
C LEU A 172 14.55 2.83 3.30
N LEU A 173 13.31 2.68 3.75
CA LEU A 173 12.90 3.01 5.12
C LEU A 173 12.86 1.79 6.03
N LEU A 174 12.31 0.69 5.54
CA LEU A 174 12.15 -0.57 6.31
C LEU A 174 12.57 -1.78 5.48
N SER A 175 13.10 -2.80 6.16
CA SER A 175 13.38 -4.13 5.62
C SER A 175 12.94 -5.22 6.59
N SER A 176 12.72 -6.45 6.10
CA SER A 176 12.63 -7.67 6.91
C SER A 176 13.85 -8.56 6.63
N ASP A 177 13.93 -9.70 7.32
CA ASP A 177 15.01 -10.67 7.10
C ASP A 177 14.93 -11.31 5.71
N LEU A 178 13.74 -11.43 5.12
CA LEU A 178 13.52 -12.08 3.83
C LEU A 178 13.34 -11.08 2.70
N CYS A 179 12.62 -9.99 2.92
CA CYS A 179 12.33 -8.95 1.93
C CYS A 179 13.06 -7.65 2.26
N ARG A 180 13.97 -7.24 1.39
CA ARG A 180 14.73 -6.00 1.60
C ARG A 180 13.88 -4.75 1.39
N GLY A 181 13.00 -4.75 0.41
CA GLY A 181 12.21 -3.59 -0.02
C GLY A 181 10.87 -3.47 0.68
N GLN A 182 10.83 -3.47 2.01
CA GLN A 182 9.58 -3.46 2.78
C GLN A 182 8.89 -2.09 2.79
N MET A 183 9.63 -1.00 2.87
CA MET A 183 9.09 0.37 2.76
C MET A 183 10.09 1.30 2.10
N ILE A 184 9.59 2.10 1.16
CA ILE A 184 10.39 3.11 0.45
C ILE A 184 9.69 4.47 0.45
N ALA A 185 10.49 5.54 0.30
CA ALA A 185 10.01 6.91 0.14
C ALA A 185 10.81 7.61 -0.95
N HIS A 186 10.15 8.33 -1.84
CA HIS A 186 10.82 9.16 -2.84
C HIS A 186 11.46 10.39 -2.18
N ALA A 187 12.67 10.75 -2.60
CA ALA A 187 13.47 11.79 -1.94
C ALA A 187 12.88 13.21 -2.07
N SER A 188 12.12 13.49 -3.14
CA SER A 188 11.60 14.84 -3.43
C SER A 188 10.11 14.90 -3.77
N ARG A 189 9.42 13.75 -3.87
CA ARG A 189 7.99 13.68 -4.13
C ARG A 189 7.30 13.00 -2.94
N SER A 190 6.06 13.38 -2.68
CA SER A 190 5.22 12.74 -1.66
C SER A 190 4.71 11.38 -2.15
N LEU A 191 5.65 10.45 -2.42
CA LEU A 191 5.40 9.15 -3.00
C LEU A 191 6.06 8.06 -2.14
N PHE A 192 5.25 7.18 -1.58
CA PHE A 192 5.63 6.18 -0.58
C PHE A 192 5.04 4.83 -0.92
N GLY A 193 5.68 3.76 -0.45
CA GLY A 193 5.10 2.44 -0.60
C GLY A 193 5.58 1.45 0.44
N THR A 194 4.70 0.50 0.79
CA THR A 194 4.98 -0.65 1.67
C THR A 194 4.69 -1.96 0.97
N GLN A 195 5.50 -2.99 1.20
CA GLN A 195 5.21 -4.34 0.74
C GLN A 195 4.23 -5.04 1.67
N PHE A 196 4.32 -4.76 2.96
CA PHE A 196 3.38 -5.22 3.98
C PHE A 196 2.04 -4.46 3.92
N HIS A 197 1.07 -4.95 4.69
CA HIS A 197 -0.28 -4.40 4.79
C HIS A 197 -0.47 -3.58 6.07
N PRO A 198 -0.23 -2.25 6.05
CA PRO A 198 -0.39 -1.38 7.23
C PRO A 198 -1.85 -1.25 7.67
N GLU A 199 -2.81 -1.49 6.78
CA GLU A 199 -4.25 -1.40 7.04
C GLU A 199 -4.83 -2.62 7.76
N LEU A 200 -4.03 -3.69 7.91
CA LEU A 200 -4.47 -4.93 8.55
C LEU A 200 -3.90 -5.03 9.97
N THR A 201 -4.78 -5.18 10.93
CA THR A 201 -4.44 -5.31 12.36
C THR A 201 -5.31 -6.37 13.02
N ASP A 202 -4.71 -7.15 13.90
CA ASP A 202 -5.38 -8.10 14.80
C ASP A 202 -5.86 -7.43 16.10
N GLY A 203 -5.70 -6.11 16.19
CA GLY A 203 -6.00 -5.32 17.39
C GLY A 203 -4.80 -5.12 18.32
N TYR A 204 -3.81 -5.99 18.30
CA TYR A 204 -2.57 -5.89 19.08
C TYR A 204 -1.45 -5.19 18.28
N HIS A 205 -1.21 -5.63 17.05
CA HIS A 205 -0.22 -5.05 16.16
C HIS A 205 -0.81 -3.86 15.41
N ARG A 206 -0.49 -2.65 15.85
CA ARG A 206 -1.05 -1.39 15.34
C ARG A 206 -0.04 -0.47 14.66
N ASP A 207 1.20 -0.90 14.52
CA ASP A 207 2.29 -0.08 13.93
C ASP A 207 1.95 0.39 12.51
N GLY A 208 1.32 -0.48 11.71
CA GLY A 208 0.85 -0.12 10.37
C GLY A 208 -0.22 0.97 10.38
N ILE A 209 -1.16 0.91 11.35
CA ILE A 209 -2.20 1.93 11.52
C ILE A 209 -1.55 3.29 11.83
N GLN A 210 -0.52 3.31 12.70
CA GLN A 210 0.25 4.53 13.02
C GLN A 210 0.94 5.11 11.78
N LEU A 211 1.49 4.26 10.89
CA LEU A 211 2.06 4.70 9.61
C LEU A 211 1.04 5.40 8.73
N LEU A 212 -0.15 4.83 8.58
CA LEU A 212 -1.23 5.45 7.80
C LEU A 212 -1.72 6.75 8.43
N GLU A 213 -1.82 6.82 9.75
CA GLU A 213 -2.15 8.04 10.48
C GLU A 213 -1.09 9.13 10.24
N ASN A 214 0.20 8.79 10.33
CA ASN A 214 1.29 9.72 10.05
C ASN A 214 1.22 10.24 8.61
N PHE A 215 0.96 9.38 7.63
CA PHE A 215 0.79 9.78 6.24
C PHE A 215 -0.37 10.78 6.09
N LEU A 216 -1.57 10.45 6.57
CA LEU A 216 -2.75 11.30 6.43
C LEU A 216 -2.66 12.61 7.23
N ARG A 217 -1.84 12.64 8.29
CA ARG A 217 -1.55 13.86 9.07
C ARG A 217 -0.59 14.78 8.34
N LEU A 218 0.40 14.23 7.65
CA LEU A 218 1.43 15.00 6.93
C LEU A 218 0.88 15.66 5.66
N TYR A 219 -0.14 15.07 5.08
CA TYR A 219 -0.76 15.49 3.82
C TYR A 219 -2.27 15.66 3.95
#